data_1eed037081980b568d6c255793536543
#
_entry.id   1eed037081980b568d6c255793536543
#
_cell.length_a   1.000
_cell.length_b   1.000
_cell.length_c   1.000
_cell.angle_alpha   90.00
_cell.angle_beta   90.00
_cell.angle_gamma   90.00
#
_symmetry.space_group_name_H-M   'P 1'
#
loop_
_entity.id
_entity.type
_entity.pdbx_description
1 polymer ?
#
loop_
_entity_poly.entity_id
_entity_poly.type
_entity_poly.pdbx_seq_one_letter_code
_entity_poly.pdbx_strand_id
1 'polypeptide(L)'
;MKTDYDRNYYVVKAEDVKADYNEAGFAMTQLLPGVYEDGIKSYKCFLKAGCTVKPELHEKEGVILFFGKGLGALTDKDGIHPITELAFYVPDFAKDSYEIYANEDMEFIYNVVTFNQWDKETYDSWHIRLPYFRLHSECVQYIQDCKGPNTEARMILCPKWFGRVILGTTRANGEGTVEKGHPAVHQWNYCVGDSDFQM
;
A
#
# COMPACT_ATOMS: atom_id res chain seq x y z
N MET A 1 21.80 24.81 -10.61
CA MET A 1 21.09 25.30 -9.41
C MET A 1 20.07 24.22 -9.09
N LYS A 2 20.27 23.43 -8.01
CA LYS A 2 19.26 22.42 -7.60
C LYS A 2 18.05 23.20 -7.12
N THR A 3 16.90 22.95 -7.69
CA THR A 3 15.62 23.51 -7.22
C THR A 3 15.29 22.91 -5.86
N ASP A 4 14.48 23.56 -5.03
CA ASP A 4 14.10 23.02 -3.71
C ASP A 4 13.34 21.68 -3.81
N TYR A 5 12.83 21.35 -4.99
CA TYR A 5 12.24 20.05 -5.32
C TYR A 5 13.29 18.92 -5.36
N ASP A 6 14.56 19.20 -5.72
CA ASP A 6 15.63 18.19 -5.79
C ASP A 6 16.10 17.69 -4.41
N ARG A 7 15.59 18.26 -3.33
CA ARG A 7 16.04 17.95 -1.97
C ARG A 7 15.15 16.96 -1.22
N ASN A 8 13.99 16.61 -1.75
CA ASN A 8 12.92 15.96 -1.00
C ASN A 8 12.41 14.67 -1.65
N TYR A 9 13.19 13.98 -2.45
CA TYR A 9 12.84 12.64 -2.86
C TYR A 9 13.90 11.63 -2.41
N TYR A 10 13.44 10.46 -2.05
CA TYR A 10 14.26 9.34 -1.60
C TYR A 10 13.86 8.11 -2.41
N VAL A 11 14.84 7.30 -2.77
CA VAL A 11 14.62 6.11 -3.59
C VAL A 11 15.27 4.92 -2.91
N VAL A 12 14.55 3.82 -2.84
CA VAL A 12 15.10 2.50 -2.53
C VAL A 12 14.79 1.57 -3.71
N LYS A 13 15.81 0.93 -4.24
CA LYS A 13 15.66 -0.01 -5.34
C LYS A 13 15.19 -1.37 -4.81
N ALA A 14 14.34 -2.05 -5.57
CA ALA A 14 13.83 -3.37 -5.19
C ALA A 14 14.95 -4.39 -4.94
N GLU A 15 16.01 -4.32 -5.71
CA GLU A 15 17.20 -5.20 -5.61
C GLU A 15 18.03 -5.00 -4.33
N ASP A 16 17.91 -3.81 -3.70
CA ASP A 16 18.60 -3.49 -2.45
C ASP A 16 17.81 -3.97 -1.21
N VAL A 17 16.54 -4.32 -1.37
CA VAL A 17 15.69 -4.81 -0.28
C VAL A 17 15.79 -6.33 -0.18
N LYS A 18 16.54 -6.79 0.81
CA LYS A 18 16.78 -8.22 1.03
C LYS A 18 15.73 -8.82 1.96
N ALA A 19 15.34 -10.06 1.66
CA ALA A 19 14.49 -10.86 2.51
C ALA A 19 15.35 -11.65 3.52
N ASP A 20 15.34 -11.23 4.77
CA ASP A 20 15.94 -11.98 5.88
C ASP A 20 14.82 -12.80 6.57
N TYR A 21 14.63 -14.02 6.07
CA TYR A 21 13.52 -14.86 6.49
C TYR A 21 13.73 -15.42 7.91
N ASN A 22 12.70 -15.30 8.73
CA ASN A 22 12.60 -16.02 9.99
C ASN A 22 12.23 -17.51 9.79
N GLU A 23 12.13 -18.25 10.89
CA GLU A 23 11.77 -19.69 10.86
C GLU A 23 10.37 -19.97 10.27
N ALA A 24 9.46 -19.00 10.32
CA ALA A 24 8.13 -19.09 9.73
C ALA A 24 8.10 -18.77 8.21
N GLY A 25 9.26 -18.56 7.60
CA GLY A 25 9.36 -18.22 6.17
C GLY A 25 8.87 -16.81 5.83
N PHE A 26 8.84 -15.91 6.81
CA PHE A 26 8.45 -14.51 6.64
C PHE A 26 9.64 -13.59 6.85
N ALA A 27 9.74 -12.55 6.02
CA ALA A 27 10.69 -11.46 6.18
C ALA A 27 9.99 -10.11 6.03
N MET A 28 10.45 -9.10 6.79
CA MET A 28 9.91 -7.76 6.77
C MET A 28 11.05 -6.75 6.89
N THR A 29 11.21 -5.90 5.89
CA THR A 29 12.29 -4.91 5.81
C THR A 29 11.70 -3.53 5.70
N GLN A 30 12.05 -2.63 6.63
CA GLN A 30 11.60 -1.23 6.57
C GLN A 30 12.21 -0.52 5.37
N LEU A 31 11.38 0.18 4.62
CA LEU A 31 11.79 1.02 3.51
C LEU A 31 12.08 2.44 4.00
N LEU A 32 13.19 3.02 3.55
CA LEU A 32 13.59 4.40 3.87
C LEU A 32 13.52 4.74 5.36
N PRO A 33 14.20 3.98 6.25
CA PRO A 33 14.16 4.25 7.68
C PRO A 33 14.67 5.66 7.99
N GLY A 34 14.01 6.35 8.92
CA GLY A 34 14.30 7.74 9.29
C GLY A 34 13.68 8.80 8.35
N VAL A 35 12.92 8.39 7.32
CA VAL A 35 12.28 9.32 6.38
C VAL A 35 10.78 9.37 6.65
N TYR A 36 10.28 10.52 7.16
CA TYR A 36 8.85 10.78 7.42
C TYR A 36 8.11 9.75 8.29
N GLU A 37 8.81 9.12 9.23
CA GLU A 37 8.27 8.03 10.06
C GLU A 37 7.15 8.44 11.03
N ASP A 38 7.01 9.70 11.32
CA ASP A 38 5.93 10.25 12.13
C ASP A 38 4.57 10.30 11.40
N GLY A 39 4.58 10.08 10.09
CA GLY A 39 3.38 10.01 9.26
C GLY A 39 3.10 8.60 8.73
N ILE A 40 4.09 7.95 8.16
CA ILE A 40 3.98 6.62 7.57
C ILE A 40 5.29 5.84 7.72
N LYS A 41 5.20 4.59 8.16
CA LYS A 41 6.28 3.60 8.08
C LYS A 41 5.90 2.56 7.06
N SER A 42 6.77 2.36 6.09
CA SER A 42 6.53 1.40 5.02
C SER A 42 7.53 0.26 5.09
N TYR A 43 7.02 -0.94 4.86
CA TYR A 43 7.81 -2.16 4.89
C TYR A 43 7.55 -2.98 3.64
N LYS A 44 8.62 -3.55 3.08
CA LYS A 44 8.50 -4.63 2.11
C LYS A 44 8.53 -5.96 2.85
N CYS A 45 7.50 -6.75 2.61
CA CYS A 45 7.30 -8.06 3.20
C CYS A 45 7.46 -9.15 2.14
N PHE A 46 8.01 -10.29 2.58
CA PHE A 46 8.21 -11.48 1.77
C PHE A 46 7.67 -12.68 2.55
N LEU A 47 6.90 -13.52 1.90
CA LEU A 47 6.36 -14.74 2.48
C LEU A 47 6.58 -15.90 1.52
N LYS A 48 7.25 -16.95 1.99
CA LYS A 48 7.53 -18.14 1.18
C LYS A 48 6.27 -18.95 0.91
N ALA A 49 6.23 -19.58 -0.24
CA ALA A 49 5.18 -20.53 -0.59
C ALA A 49 4.96 -21.59 0.50
N GLY A 50 3.70 -21.87 0.80
CA GLY A 50 3.27 -22.80 1.85
C GLY A 50 3.34 -22.24 3.28
N CYS A 51 3.78 -21.01 3.47
CA CYS A 51 3.89 -20.37 4.78
C CYS A 51 2.69 -19.48 5.08
N THR A 52 2.47 -19.25 6.38
CA THR A 52 1.44 -18.34 6.89
C THR A 52 2.07 -17.32 7.82
N VAL A 53 1.61 -16.09 7.75
CA VAL A 53 1.98 -15.02 8.69
C VAL A 53 0.74 -14.41 9.32
N LYS A 54 0.83 -14.08 10.61
CA LYS A 54 -0.12 -13.25 11.36
C LYS A 54 0.56 -11.92 11.64
N PRO A 55 0.25 -10.86 10.90
CA PRO A 55 0.84 -9.56 11.15
C PRO A 55 0.43 -8.99 12.51
N GLU A 56 1.27 -8.10 13.03
CA GLU A 56 0.98 -7.35 14.25
C GLU A 56 -0.27 -6.46 14.06
N LEU A 57 -1.04 -6.32 15.13
CA LEU A 57 -2.24 -5.50 15.16
C LEU A 57 -1.95 -4.13 15.76
N HIS A 58 -2.52 -3.10 15.16
CA HIS A 58 -2.34 -1.71 15.56
C HIS A 58 -3.66 -1.11 16.04
N GLU A 59 -3.72 -0.70 17.32
CA GLU A 59 -4.95 -0.14 17.92
C GLU A 59 -5.29 1.27 17.45
N LYS A 60 -4.27 2.06 17.17
CA LYS A 60 -4.40 3.52 16.95
C LYS A 60 -3.88 3.99 15.60
N GLU A 61 -3.23 3.12 14.87
CA GLU A 61 -2.64 3.39 13.57
C GLU A 61 -3.39 2.68 12.48
N GLY A 62 -3.50 3.29 11.32
CA GLY A 62 -4.04 2.63 10.14
C GLY A 62 -3.01 1.68 9.56
N VAL A 63 -3.45 0.48 9.17
CA VAL A 63 -2.61 -0.46 8.43
C VAL A 63 -3.16 -0.59 7.02
N ILE A 64 -2.28 -0.51 6.03
CA ILE A 64 -2.64 -0.65 4.61
C ILE A 64 -1.66 -1.62 3.98
N LEU A 65 -2.18 -2.75 3.50
CA LEU A 65 -1.41 -3.74 2.76
C LEU A 65 -1.75 -3.67 1.28
N PHE A 66 -0.75 -3.90 0.45
CA PHE A 66 -1.02 -4.24 -0.95
C PHE A 66 -0.09 -5.36 -1.42
N PHE A 67 -0.69 -6.35 -2.08
CA PHE A 67 -0.07 -7.58 -2.53
C PHE A 67 0.30 -7.45 -3.99
N GLY A 68 1.59 -7.23 -4.25
CA GLY A 68 2.09 -6.91 -5.60
C GLY A 68 2.62 -8.10 -6.39
N LYS A 69 2.92 -9.23 -5.72
CA LYS A 69 3.49 -10.40 -6.37
C LYS A 69 3.15 -11.67 -5.61
N GLY A 70 2.94 -12.75 -6.35
CA GLY A 70 2.58 -14.08 -5.84
C GLY A 70 1.08 -14.22 -5.57
N LEU A 71 0.63 -15.46 -5.48
CA LEU A 71 -0.75 -15.85 -5.22
C LEU A 71 -0.89 -16.38 -3.80
N GLY A 72 -2.06 -16.17 -3.20
CA GLY A 72 -2.31 -16.62 -1.83
C GLY A 72 -3.75 -16.38 -1.38
N ALA A 73 -3.93 -16.28 -0.08
CA ALA A 73 -5.20 -15.94 0.54
C ALA A 73 -4.98 -15.11 1.80
N LEU A 74 -5.90 -14.20 2.07
CA LEU A 74 -6.04 -13.54 3.36
C LEU A 74 -7.28 -14.08 4.05
N THR A 75 -7.17 -14.41 5.33
CA THR A 75 -8.29 -14.85 6.15
C THR A 75 -8.50 -13.87 7.29
N ASP A 76 -9.71 -13.39 7.44
CA ASP A 76 -10.14 -12.51 8.52
C ASP A 76 -11.52 -12.95 9.07
N LYS A 77 -12.16 -12.09 9.89
CA LYS A 77 -13.51 -12.35 10.44
C LYS A 77 -14.62 -12.49 9.39
N ASP A 78 -14.45 -11.88 8.22
CA ASP A 78 -15.44 -11.91 7.14
C ASP A 78 -15.26 -13.15 6.23
N GLY A 79 -14.14 -13.89 6.38
CA GLY A 79 -13.88 -15.13 5.66
C GLY A 79 -12.52 -15.20 4.96
N ILE A 80 -12.45 -15.98 3.90
CA ILE A 80 -11.26 -16.20 3.09
C ILE A 80 -11.36 -15.33 1.83
N HIS A 81 -10.35 -14.50 1.62
CA HIS A 81 -10.21 -13.61 0.46
C HIS A 81 -9.05 -14.09 -0.41
N PRO A 82 -9.32 -14.71 -1.57
CA PRO A 82 -8.27 -15.13 -2.50
C PRO A 82 -7.49 -13.93 -3.05
N ILE A 83 -6.17 -14.00 -2.99
CA ILE A 83 -5.26 -13.03 -3.60
C ILE A 83 -4.81 -13.60 -4.93
N THR A 84 -5.48 -13.20 -6.00
CA THR A 84 -5.30 -13.75 -7.37
C THR A 84 -4.67 -12.76 -8.34
N GLU A 85 -4.52 -11.51 -7.92
CA GLU A 85 -3.92 -10.40 -8.65
C GLU A 85 -3.46 -9.34 -7.63
N LEU A 86 -3.02 -8.18 -8.09
CA LEU A 86 -2.78 -7.02 -7.21
C LEU A 86 -4.02 -6.78 -6.34
N ALA A 87 -3.84 -6.85 -5.03
CA ALA A 87 -4.92 -6.75 -4.06
C ALA A 87 -4.54 -5.82 -2.90
N PHE A 88 -5.56 -5.32 -2.20
CA PHE A 88 -5.42 -4.36 -1.12
C PHE A 88 -6.21 -4.82 0.10
N TYR A 89 -5.65 -4.57 1.28
CA TYR A 89 -6.31 -4.89 2.54
C TYR A 89 -6.08 -3.81 3.60
N VAL A 90 -7.13 -3.51 4.33
CA VAL A 90 -7.11 -2.64 5.50
C VAL A 90 -7.82 -3.37 6.63
N PRO A 91 -7.13 -3.78 7.69
CA PRO A 91 -7.75 -4.42 8.86
C PRO A 91 -8.60 -3.43 9.67
N ASP A 92 -9.50 -3.95 10.51
CA ASP A 92 -10.26 -3.13 11.46
C ASP A 92 -9.44 -2.87 12.73
N PHE A 93 -8.33 -2.16 12.57
CA PHE A 93 -7.36 -1.89 13.64
C PHE A 93 -6.97 -3.17 14.39
N ALA A 94 -6.99 -3.16 15.71
CA ALA A 94 -6.71 -4.34 16.53
C ALA A 94 -7.98 -5.10 16.99
N LYS A 95 -9.14 -4.84 16.36
CA LYS A 95 -10.39 -5.50 16.77
C LYS A 95 -10.41 -7.00 16.43
N ASP A 96 -9.87 -7.34 15.25
CA ASP A 96 -9.85 -8.71 14.77
C ASP A 96 -8.49 -9.07 14.18
N SER A 97 -8.03 -10.27 14.41
CA SER A 97 -6.81 -10.79 13.77
C SER A 97 -7.06 -11.22 12.33
N TYR A 98 -5.99 -11.25 11.55
CA TYR A 98 -6.00 -11.77 10.19
C TYR A 98 -4.74 -12.57 9.91
N GLU A 99 -4.79 -13.42 8.91
CA GLU A 99 -3.70 -14.27 8.47
C GLU A 99 -3.50 -14.13 6.96
N ILE A 100 -2.27 -14.24 6.53
CA ILE A 100 -1.90 -14.26 5.11
C ILE A 100 -1.21 -15.58 4.84
N TYR A 101 -1.75 -16.36 3.90
CA TYR A 101 -1.19 -17.62 3.42
C TYR A 101 -0.68 -17.46 2.00
N ALA A 102 0.52 -17.93 1.73
CA ALA A 102 1.17 -17.87 0.43
C ALA A 102 1.04 -19.22 -0.31
N ASN A 103 0.37 -19.23 -1.46
CA ASN A 103 0.41 -20.37 -2.39
C ASN A 103 1.71 -20.39 -3.19
N GLU A 104 2.21 -19.22 -3.52
CA GLU A 104 3.48 -18.96 -4.20
C GLU A 104 4.31 -18.01 -3.34
N ASP A 105 5.59 -17.83 -3.65
CA ASP A 105 6.39 -16.79 -2.99
C ASP A 105 5.76 -15.43 -3.21
N MET A 106 5.36 -14.78 -2.12
CA MET A 106 4.66 -13.50 -2.13
C MET A 106 5.57 -12.35 -1.76
N GLU A 107 5.36 -11.20 -2.42
CA GLU A 107 5.90 -9.91 -2.03
C GLU A 107 4.74 -8.92 -1.84
N PHE A 108 4.70 -8.26 -0.70
CA PHE A 108 3.69 -7.25 -0.42
C PHE A 108 4.26 -6.09 0.39
N ILE A 109 3.56 -4.97 0.33
CA ILE A 109 3.88 -3.78 1.12
C ILE A 109 2.94 -3.72 2.31
N TYR A 110 3.52 -3.40 3.46
CA TYR A 110 2.84 -3.19 4.72
C TYR A 110 3.12 -1.77 5.19
N ASN A 111 2.09 -0.94 5.19
CA ASN A 111 2.18 0.45 5.63
C ASN A 111 1.50 0.62 6.98
N VAL A 112 2.18 1.27 7.91
CA VAL A 112 1.62 1.74 9.18
C VAL A 112 1.50 3.26 9.11
N VAL A 113 0.27 3.76 9.23
CA VAL A 113 -0.04 5.18 9.05
C VAL A 113 -0.51 5.78 10.36
N THR A 114 0.17 6.81 10.83
CA THR A 114 -0.22 7.55 12.02
C THR A 114 -1.40 8.48 11.71
N PHE A 115 -2.52 8.27 12.41
CA PHE A 115 -3.70 9.12 12.28
C PHE A 115 -3.64 10.32 13.20
N ASN A 116 -3.87 11.50 12.64
CA ASN A 116 -4.12 12.70 13.44
C ASN A 116 -5.60 12.78 13.84
N GLN A 117 -5.96 13.83 14.55
CA GLN A 117 -7.34 14.03 15.03
C GLN A 117 -8.34 14.13 13.87
N TRP A 118 -7.99 14.84 12.80
CA TRP A 118 -8.87 14.98 11.64
C TRP A 118 -9.09 13.66 10.88
N ASP A 119 -8.07 12.82 10.78
CA ASP A 119 -8.20 11.49 10.17
C ASP A 119 -9.21 10.63 10.93
N LYS A 120 -9.16 10.68 12.28
CA LYS A 120 -10.07 9.95 13.16
C LYS A 120 -11.50 10.46 13.03
N GLU A 121 -11.69 11.77 13.10
CA GLU A 121 -13.00 12.41 12.94
C GLU A 121 -13.63 12.10 11.57
N THR A 122 -12.79 12.07 10.52
CA THR A 122 -13.24 11.69 9.18
C THR A 122 -13.68 10.23 9.14
N TYR A 123 -12.87 9.33 9.67
CA TYR A 123 -13.20 7.92 9.79
C TYR A 123 -14.53 7.71 10.54
N ASP A 124 -14.68 8.33 11.70
CA ASP A 124 -15.89 8.23 12.53
C ASP A 124 -17.13 8.76 11.83
N SER A 125 -17.01 9.85 11.06
CA SER A 125 -18.14 10.49 10.39
C SER A 125 -18.65 9.72 9.16
N TRP A 126 -17.78 9.00 8.47
CA TRP A 126 -18.14 8.27 7.24
C TRP A 126 -18.58 6.83 7.48
N HIS A 127 -18.39 6.29 8.70
CA HIS A 127 -18.81 4.95 9.08
C HIS A 127 -18.40 3.86 8.08
N ILE A 128 -17.17 3.93 7.58
CA ILE A 128 -16.68 2.93 6.63
C ILE A 128 -16.64 1.54 7.30
N ARG A 129 -16.94 0.52 6.52
CA ARG A 129 -16.86 -0.86 6.99
C ARG A 129 -15.42 -1.36 6.87
N LEU A 130 -14.83 -1.77 7.99
CA LEU A 130 -13.58 -2.54 8.06
C LEU A 130 -13.87 -3.94 8.62
N PRO A 131 -13.06 -4.95 8.28
CA PRO A 131 -11.93 -4.87 7.36
C PRO A 131 -12.34 -4.60 5.91
N TYR A 132 -11.41 -4.14 5.09
CA TYR A 132 -11.65 -3.84 3.69
C TYR A 132 -10.66 -4.63 2.82
N PHE A 133 -11.16 -5.53 1.99
CA PHE A 133 -10.39 -6.26 0.99
C PHE A 133 -10.92 -5.93 -0.41
N ARG A 134 -10.00 -5.71 -1.37
CA ARG A 134 -10.35 -5.55 -2.79
C ARG A 134 -9.24 -6.07 -3.69
N LEU A 135 -9.65 -6.73 -4.76
CA LEU A 135 -8.81 -6.96 -5.92
C LEU A 135 -8.70 -5.68 -6.75
N HIS A 136 -7.58 -5.47 -7.42
CA HIS A 136 -7.38 -4.27 -8.25
C HIS A 136 -8.45 -4.11 -9.32
N SER A 137 -8.87 -5.21 -9.96
CA SER A 137 -9.94 -5.23 -10.96
C SER A 137 -11.29 -4.75 -10.44
N GLU A 138 -11.54 -4.87 -9.14
CA GLU A 138 -12.79 -4.43 -8.47
C GLU A 138 -12.75 -2.95 -8.06
N CYS A 139 -11.59 -2.30 -8.10
CA CYS A 139 -11.45 -0.91 -7.69
C CYS A 139 -12.01 0.05 -8.74
N VAL A 140 -12.56 1.17 -8.28
CA VAL A 140 -13.21 2.15 -9.15
C VAL A 140 -12.18 2.86 -10.03
N GLN A 141 -12.35 2.73 -11.35
CA GLN A 141 -11.58 3.52 -12.31
C GLN A 141 -12.07 4.97 -12.33
N TYR A 142 -11.14 5.91 -12.43
CA TYR A 142 -11.44 7.33 -12.54
C TYR A 142 -10.56 7.99 -13.59
N ILE A 143 -11.02 9.15 -14.07
CA ILE A 143 -10.32 9.96 -15.08
C ILE A 143 -9.90 11.29 -14.42
N GLN A 144 -8.71 11.74 -14.74
CA GLN A 144 -8.20 13.06 -14.37
C GLN A 144 -7.56 13.71 -15.60
N ASP A 145 -7.68 15.02 -15.72
CA ASP A 145 -7.17 15.79 -16.87
C ASP A 145 -5.65 15.70 -17.05
N CYS A 146 -4.91 15.46 -15.94
CA CYS A 146 -3.45 15.30 -15.99
C CYS A 146 -2.98 13.94 -16.49
N LYS A 147 -3.89 12.99 -16.72
CA LYS A 147 -3.57 11.63 -17.13
C LYS A 147 -3.73 11.47 -18.65
N GLY A 148 -2.68 10.93 -19.27
CA GLY A 148 -2.67 10.68 -20.71
C GLY A 148 -3.68 9.61 -21.14
N PRO A 149 -3.95 9.51 -22.45
CA PRO A 149 -5.00 8.61 -22.99
C PRO A 149 -4.72 7.11 -22.75
N ASN A 150 -3.44 6.74 -22.55
CA ASN A 150 -3.01 5.37 -22.29
C ASN A 150 -2.81 5.09 -20.80
N THR A 151 -3.45 5.88 -19.93
CA THR A 151 -3.30 5.81 -18.48
C THR A 151 -4.60 5.30 -17.86
N GLU A 152 -4.52 4.22 -17.10
CA GLU A 152 -5.58 3.72 -16.24
C GLU A 152 -5.28 4.12 -14.80
N ALA A 153 -6.24 4.74 -14.13
CA ALA A 153 -6.14 5.08 -12.73
C ALA A 153 -7.31 4.50 -11.94
N ARG A 154 -7.02 3.89 -10.78
CA ARG A 154 -8.03 3.34 -9.89
C ARG A 154 -7.87 3.90 -8.49
N MET A 155 -9.00 4.21 -7.85
CA MET A 155 -9.08 4.65 -6.47
C MET A 155 -9.30 3.43 -5.57
N ILE A 156 -8.41 3.23 -4.62
CA ILE A 156 -8.49 2.17 -3.62
C ILE A 156 -9.04 2.74 -2.31
N LEU A 157 -8.39 3.75 -1.77
CA LEU A 157 -8.83 4.46 -0.58
C LEU A 157 -9.05 5.93 -0.92
N CYS A 158 -10.28 6.40 -0.83
CA CYS A 158 -10.58 7.80 -1.05
C CYS A 158 -10.36 8.63 0.23
N PRO A 159 -10.10 9.94 0.12
CA PRO A 159 -9.78 10.80 1.26
C PRO A 159 -10.92 10.91 2.29
N LYS A 160 -12.13 10.55 1.89
CA LYS A 160 -13.31 10.54 2.79
C LYS A 160 -13.28 9.38 3.80
N TRP A 161 -12.40 8.41 3.66
CA TRP A 161 -12.33 7.27 4.57
C TRP A 161 -11.43 7.54 5.76
N PHE A 162 -10.20 7.98 5.48
CA PHE A 162 -9.15 8.19 6.47
C PHE A 162 -8.55 9.61 6.40
N GLY A 163 -9.34 10.61 6.04
CA GLY A 163 -8.91 12.00 6.01
C GLY A 163 -7.77 12.25 5.01
N ARG A 164 -6.54 12.37 5.50
CA ARG A 164 -5.36 12.66 4.66
C ARG A 164 -4.86 11.47 3.84
N VAL A 165 -5.29 10.25 4.20
CA VAL A 165 -4.76 9.03 3.59
C VAL A 165 -5.52 8.69 2.33
N ILE A 166 -4.80 8.65 1.22
CA ILE A 166 -5.32 8.31 -0.10
C ILE A 166 -4.46 7.19 -0.65
N LEU A 167 -5.07 6.20 -1.26
CA LEU A 167 -4.38 5.18 -2.03
C LEU A 167 -5.01 5.05 -3.41
N GLY A 168 -4.19 5.13 -4.43
CA GLY A 168 -4.59 4.92 -5.81
C GLY A 168 -3.52 4.17 -6.58
N THR A 169 -3.89 3.65 -7.73
CA THR A 169 -2.95 3.08 -8.70
C THR A 169 -3.00 3.85 -9.99
N THR A 170 -1.87 3.90 -10.67
CA THR A 170 -1.75 4.40 -12.03
C THR A 170 -0.98 3.38 -12.85
N ARG A 171 -1.59 2.92 -13.93
CA ARG A 171 -0.97 2.07 -14.95
C ARG A 171 -0.91 2.89 -16.24
N ALA A 172 0.26 3.04 -16.79
CA ALA A 172 0.46 3.74 -18.06
C ALA A 172 1.27 2.86 -19.02
N ASN A 173 1.02 3.03 -20.30
CA ASN A 173 1.84 2.44 -21.36
C ASN A 173 2.34 3.60 -22.26
N GLY A 174 3.63 3.92 -22.14
CA GLY A 174 4.22 5.10 -22.75
C GLY A 174 4.17 6.33 -21.83
N GLU A 175 3.78 7.49 -22.37
CA GLU A 175 3.66 8.71 -21.57
C GLU A 175 2.60 8.56 -20.50
N GLY A 176 3.02 8.75 -19.25
CA GLY A 176 2.17 8.57 -18.08
C GLY A 176 1.43 9.85 -17.68
N THR A 177 1.42 10.12 -16.38
CA THR A 177 0.79 11.31 -15.81
C THR A 177 1.73 12.51 -15.89
N VAL A 178 1.21 13.65 -16.30
CA VAL A 178 1.93 14.94 -16.27
C VAL A 178 1.42 15.73 -15.07
N GLU A 179 2.10 15.62 -13.95
CA GLU A 179 1.77 16.33 -12.71
C GLU A 179 2.84 17.35 -12.36
N LYS A 180 2.40 18.47 -11.77
CA LYS A 180 3.32 19.53 -11.31
C LYS A 180 3.87 19.28 -9.90
N GLY A 181 3.53 18.13 -9.31
CA GLY A 181 3.86 17.75 -7.95
C GLY A 181 2.84 18.23 -6.91
N HIS A 182 3.07 17.82 -5.66
CA HIS A 182 2.16 18.04 -4.53
C HIS A 182 2.91 18.68 -3.35
N PRO A 183 3.02 20.01 -3.29
CA PRO A 183 3.87 20.66 -2.29
C PRO A 183 3.40 20.50 -0.83
N ALA A 184 2.15 20.09 -0.63
CA ALA A 184 1.54 19.98 0.70
C ALA A 184 1.33 18.53 1.17
N VAL A 185 1.79 17.51 0.44
CA VAL A 185 1.59 16.10 0.78
C VAL A 185 2.87 15.29 0.58
N HIS A 186 3.02 14.25 1.39
CA HIS A 186 4.02 13.22 1.16
C HIS A 186 3.43 12.14 0.28
N GLN A 187 4.14 11.76 -0.76
CA GLN A 187 3.71 10.73 -1.70
C GLN A 187 4.72 9.60 -1.71
N TRP A 188 4.22 8.39 -1.50
CA TRP A 188 4.96 7.16 -1.66
C TRP A 188 4.55 6.49 -2.98
N ASN A 189 5.51 6.23 -3.84
CA ASN A 189 5.30 5.55 -5.11
C ASN A 189 5.95 4.17 -5.04
N TYR A 190 5.20 3.14 -5.35
CA TYR A 190 5.68 1.77 -5.38
C TYR A 190 5.51 1.22 -6.79
N CYS A 191 6.61 0.84 -7.42
CA CYS A 191 6.59 0.12 -8.68
C CYS A 191 6.18 -1.33 -8.42
N VAL A 192 5.19 -1.81 -9.15
CA VAL A 192 4.65 -3.16 -9.03
C VAL A 192 4.78 -3.90 -10.36
N GLY A 193 5.16 -5.18 -10.32
CA GLY A 193 5.40 -5.97 -11.51
C GLY A 193 6.62 -5.48 -12.29
N ASP A 194 6.53 -5.51 -13.61
CA ASP A 194 7.60 -5.10 -14.54
C ASP A 194 7.55 -3.59 -14.85
N SER A 195 7.05 -2.80 -13.90
CA SER A 195 6.94 -1.35 -14.12
C SER A 195 8.31 -0.67 -14.09
N ASP A 196 8.57 0.14 -15.09
CA ASP A 196 9.68 1.10 -15.16
C ASP A 196 9.07 2.50 -15.27
N PHE A 197 9.49 3.41 -14.38
CA PHE A 197 8.94 4.75 -14.39
C PHE A 197 9.98 5.79 -14.00
N GLN A 198 9.91 6.94 -14.63
CA GLN A 198 10.79 8.07 -14.41
C GLN A 198 9.99 9.23 -13.77
N MET A 199 10.59 9.86 -12.76
CA MET A 199 10.07 11.10 -12.14
C MET A 199 10.90 12.29 -12.54
#